data_d6059c9361bcbb4ad6a2a8b7022653c1
#
_entry.id   d6059c9361bcbb4ad6a2a8b7022653c1
#
_cell.length_a   1.000
_cell.length_b   1.000
_cell.length_c   1.000
_cell.angle_alpha   90.00
_cell.angle_beta   90.00
_cell.angle_gamma   90.00
#
_symmetry.space_group_name_H-M   'P 1'
#
loop_
_entity.id
_entity.type
_entity.pdbx_description
1 polymer ?
#
loop_
_entity_poly.entity_id
_entity_poly.type
_entity_poly.pdbx_seq_one_letter_code
_entity_poly.pdbx_strand_id
1 'polypeptide(L)'
;MNLTLQDIAWHRSVGQVIDALDHSGFWLRLVRLLEQYVAFDSWVAFLFSEHRPLVYAESPGSDGGLDPLFQDYLKGLYLLDPFYIASRETPASGLVQLADVAPECFERTDYYQRYFRLN
;
A
#
# COMPACT_ATOMS: atom_id res chain seq x y z
N MET A 1 24.84 -10.78 22.98
CA MET A 1 23.50 -10.63 22.39
C MET A 1 23.01 -12.01 21.97
N ASN A 2 21.85 -12.42 22.48
CA ASN A 2 21.25 -13.70 22.14
C ASN A 2 20.23 -13.48 21.02
N LEU A 3 20.53 -14.03 19.84
CA LEU A 3 19.60 -14.00 18.72
C LEU A 3 18.67 -15.21 18.79
N THR A 4 17.37 -14.97 18.63
CA THR A 4 16.40 -16.04 18.50
C THR A 4 16.36 -16.56 17.06
N LEU A 5 15.78 -17.74 16.85
CA LEU A 5 15.55 -18.26 15.49
C LEU A 5 14.67 -17.32 14.67
N GLN A 6 13.73 -16.65 15.31
CA GLN A 6 12.84 -15.68 14.67
C GLN A 6 13.63 -14.46 14.19
N ASP A 7 14.57 -13.96 15.00
CA ASP A 7 15.44 -12.85 14.61
C ASP A 7 16.32 -13.20 13.41
N ILE A 8 16.87 -14.41 13.39
CA ILE A 8 17.68 -14.90 12.28
C ILE A 8 16.84 -15.01 11.01
N ALA A 9 15.61 -15.54 11.11
CA ALA A 9 14.69 -15.65 9.98
C ALA A 9 14.34 -14.28 9.41
N TRP A 10 14.07 -13.29 10.29
CA TRP A 10 13.78 -11.92 9.88
C TRP A 10 14.94 -11.31 9.09
N HIS A 11 16.15 -11.38 9.64
CA HIS A 11 17.34 -10.83 8.97
C HIS A 11 17.61 -11.49 7.63
N ARG A 12 17.41 -12.80 7.54
CA ARG A 12 17.54 -13.52 6.26
C ARG A 12 16.52 -13.02 5.24
N SER A 13 15.26 -12.85 5.65
CA SER A 13 14.21 -12.37 4.77
C SER A 13 14.46 -10.94 4.31
N VAL A 14 14.91 -10.07 5.20
CA VAL A 14 15.31 -8.69 4.86
C VAL A 14 16.44 -8.70 3.84
N GLY A 15 17.45 -9.56 4.03
CA GLY A 15 18.55 -9.72 3.06
C GLY A 15 18.06 -10.12 1.67
N GLN A 16 17.09 -11.03 1.59
CA GLN A 16 16.49 -11.44 0.32
C GLN A 16 15.75 -10.29 -0.36
N VAL A 17 15.07 -9.44 0.40
CA VAL A 17 14.40 -8.25 -0.14
C VAL A 17 15.44 -7.26 -0.68
N ILE A 18 16.53 -7.03 0.06
CA ILE A 18 17.61 -6.13 -0.37
C ILE A 18 18.24 -6.65 -1.67
N ASP A 19 18.48 -7.96 -1.77
CA ASP A 19 19.04 -8.58 -2.97
C ASP A 19 18.13 -8.41 -4.19
N ALA A 20 16.82 -8.20 -3.98
CA ALA A 20 15.85 -8.01 -5.05
C ALA A 20 15.71 -6.56 -5.48
N LEU A 21 16.42 -5.61 -4.85
CA LEU A 21 16.43 -4.21 -5.29
C LEU A 21 16.81 -4.14 -6.77
N ASP A 22 16.14 -3.26 -7.51
CA ASP A 22 16.30 -3.07 -8.96
C ASP A 22 15.85 -4.26 -9.81
N HIS A 23 15.22 -5.27 -9.20
CA HIS A 23 14.61 -6.39 -9.93
C HIS A 23 13.09 -6.25 -9.94
N SER A 24 12.45 -6.80 -10.97
CA SER A 24 10.99 -6.72 -11.12
C SER A 24 10.22 -7.41 -9.99
N GLY A 25 10.84 -8.34 -9.29
CA GLY A 25 10.21 -9.08 -8.19
C GLY A 25 10.32 -8.41 -6.82
N PHE A 26 10.91 -7.22 -6.72
CA PHE A 26 11.19 -6.59 -5.43
C PHE A 26 9.93 -6.40 -4.59
N TRP A 27 8.87 -5.80 -5.16
CA TRP A 27 7.65 -5.50 -4.41
C TRP A 27 6.96 -6.76 -3.92
N LEU A 28 6.93 -7.81 -4.73
CA LEU A 28 6.33 -9.07 -4.32
C LEU A 28 7.11 -9.72 -3.18
N ARG A 29 8.43 -9.66 -3.21
CA ARG A 29 9.26 -10.20 -2.13
C ARG A 29 9.06 -9.42 -0.83
N LEU A 30 8.98 -8.09 -0.92
CA LEU A 30 8.69 -7.24 0.24
C LEU A 30 7.34 -7.60 0.86
N VAL A 31 6.30 -7.73 0.03
CA VAL A 31 4.97 -8.06 0.51
C VAL A 31 4.94 -9.44 1.15
N ARG A 32 5.62 -10.43 0.57
CA ARG A 32 5.70 -11.77 1.14
C ARG A 32 6.40 -11.78 2.50
N LEU A 33 7.39 -10.93 2.69
CA LEU A 33 8.01 -10.75 3.99
C LEU A 33 6.99 -10.22 5.00
N LEU A 34 6.24 -9.19 4.63
CA LEU A 34 5.26 -8.56 5.52
C LEU A 34 4.09 -9.49 5.84
N GLU A 35 3.67 -10.34 4.92
CA GLU A 35 2.58 -11.30 5.12
C GLU A 35 2.88 -12.32 6.24
N GLN A 36 4.14 -12.54 6.57
CA GLN A 36 4.52 -13.40 7.68
C GLN A 36 4.16 -12.80 9.04
N TYR A 37 3.93 -11.50 9.10
CA TYR A 37 3.70 -10.76 10.34
C TYR A 37 2.35 -10.09 10.40
N VAL A 38 1.78 -9.72 9.25
CA VAL A 38 0.51 -8.99 9.15
C VAL A 38 -0.34 -9.63 8.06
N ALA A 39 -1.60 -9.94 8.38
CA ALA A 39 -2.55 -10.39 7.38
C ALA A 39 -3.21 -9.17 6.72
N PHE A 40 -3.28 -9.16 5.39
CA PHE A 40 -3.99 -8.13 4.64
C PHE A 40 -4.64 -8.74 3.39
N ASP A 41 -5.74 -8.13 2.97
CA ASP A 41 -6.57 -8.67 1.88
C ASP A 41 -6.05 -8.24 0.51
N SER A 42 -5.52 -7.03 0.42
CA SER A 42 -5.00 -6.47 -0.82
C SER A 42 -3.88 -5.48 -0.51
N TRP A 43 -3.10 -5.18 -1.52
CA TRP A 43 -1.99 -4.24 -1.40
C TRP A 43 -1.70 -3.61 -2.75
N VAL A 44 -1.06 -2.44 -2.71
CA VAL A 44 -0.58 -1.76 -3.89
C VAL A 44 0.68 -0.97 -3.52
N ALA A 45 1.64 -0.95 -4.42
CA ALA A 45 2.83 -0.12 -4.33
C ALA A 45 2.78 0.90 -5.47
N PHE A 46 2.67 2.19 -5.13
CA PHE A 46 2.59 3.23 -6.14
C PHE A 46 3.20 4.54 -5.64
N LEU A 47 3.44 5.44 -6.58
CA LEU A 47 4.02 6.74 -6.32
C LEU A 47 2.97 7.82 -6.58
N PHE A 48 2.70 8.65 -5.59
CA PHE A 48 1.98 9.90 -5.78
C PHE A 48 2.93 10.95 -6.34
N SER A 49 2.55 11.55 -7.46
CA SER A 49 3.33 12.61 -8.09
C SER A 49 2.40 13.77 -8.47
N GLU A 50 2.87 14.72 -9.25
CA GLU A 50 2.04 15.82 -9.75
C GLU A 50 0.98 15.35 -10.75
N HIS A 51 1.16 14.15 -11.27
CA HIS A 51 0.26 13.55 -12.23
C HIS A 51 -0.48 12.37 -11.58
N ARG A 52 -1.18 11.60 -12.39
CA ARG A 52 -1.83 10.37 -12.01
C ARG A 52 -0.83 9.44 -11.29
N PRO A 53 -1.25 8.72 -10.25
CA PRO A 53 -0.36 7.80 -9.54
C PRO A 53 0.27 6.77 -10.47
N LEU A 54 1.57 6.54 -10.29
CA LEU A 54 2.30 5.52 -11.03
C LEU A 54 2.32 4.23 -10.21
N VAL A 55 1.72 3.17 -10.74
CA VAL A 55 1.63 1.89 -10.04
C VAL A 55 2.86 1.04 -10.37
N TYR A 56 3.57 0.61 -9.33
CA TYR A 56 4.71 -0.30 -9.49
C TYR A 56 4.29 -1.75 -9.41
N ALA A 57 3.36 -2.07 -8.53
CA ALA A 57 2.85 -3.42 -8.36
C ALA A 57 1.55 -3.39 -7.55
N GLU A 58 0.71 -4.40 -7.74
CA GLU A 58 -0.55 -4.52 -7.01
C GLU A 58 -0.90 -5.99 -6.81
N SER A 59 -1.71 -6.27 -5.78
CA SER A 59 -2.24 -7.60 -5.59
C SER A 59 -3.24 -7.92 -6.71
N PRO A 60 -3.29 -9.16 -7.20
CA PRO A 60 -4.27 -9.53 -8.22
C PRO A 60 -5.70 -9.44 -7.66
N GLY A 61 -6.65 -9.10 -8.53
CA GLY A 61 -8.07 -9.18 -8.19
C GLY A 61 -8.50 -10.61 -7.90
N SER A 62 -9.70 -10.77 -7.35
CA SER A 62 -10.23 -12.09 -6.99
C SER A 62 -10.32 -13.06 -8.17
N ASP A 63 -10.42 -12.52 -9.38
CA ASP A 63 -10.46 -13.29 -10.64
C ASP A 63 -9.09 -13.33 -11.34
N GLY A 64 -8.05 -12.78 -10.70
CA GLY A 64 -6.70 -12.68 -11.28
C GLY A 64 -6.51 -11.52 -12.25
N GLY A 65 -7.56 -10.71 -12.51
CA GLY A 65 -7.50 -9.57 -13.40
C GLY A 65 -7.29 -8.25 -12.69
N LEU A 66 -7.37 -7.15 -13.45
CA LEU A 66 -7.30 -5.80 -12.89
C LEU A 66 -8.59 -5.50 -12.12
N ASP A 67 -8.44 -4.85 -10.97
CA ASP A 67 -9.57 -4.43 -10.17
C ASP A 67 -10.21 -3.18 -10.80
N PRO A 68 -11.47 -3.26 -11.28
CA PRO A 68 -12.14 -2.11 -11.89
C PRO A 68 -12.27 -0.93 -10.92
N LEU A 69 -12.48 -1.21 -9.64
CA LEU A 69 -12.61 -0.17 -8.62
C LEU A 69 -11.29 0.60 -8.48
N PHE A 70 -10.16 -0.10 -8.49
CA PHE A 70 -8.85 0.55 -8.44
C PHE A 70 -8.57 1.36 -9.71
N GLN A 71 -9.06 0.91 -10.87
CA GLN A 71 -8.94 1.70 -12.09
C GLN A 71 -9.70 3.03 -11.97
N ASP A 72 -10.86 3.06 -11.33
CA ASP A 72 -11.58 4.31 -11.05
C ASP A 72 -10.81 5.21 -10.09
N TYR A 73 -10.15 4.62 -9.09
CA TYR A 73 -9.26 5.35 -8.20
C TYR A 73 -8.17 6.07 -8.98
N LEU A 74 -7.51 5.38 -9.89
CA LEU A 74 -6.42 5.93 -10.70
C LEU A 74 -6.89 7.03 -11.65
N LYS A 75 -8.16 7.00 -12.08
CA LYS A 75 -8.72 8.01 -13.00
C LYS A 75 -8.99 9.34 -12.32
N GLY A 76 -9.15 9.38 -11.01
CA GLY A 76 -9.42 10.63 -10.34
C GLY A 76 -9.83 10.54 -8.87
N LEU A 77 -10.35 9.42 -8.41
CA LEU A 77 -10.76 9.30 -7.00
C LEU A 77 -9.60 9.45 -6.04
N TYR A 78 -8.36 9.19 -6.48
CA TYR A 78 -7.18 9.36 -5.65
C TYR A 78 -7.04 10.79 -5.12
N LEU A 79 -7.57 11.79 -5.82
CA LEU A 79 -7.53 13.19 -5.38
C LEU A 79 -8.32 13.41 -4.08
N LEU A 80 -9.25 12.51 -3.76
CA LEU A 80 -10.07 12.55 -2.55
C LEU A 80 -9.53 11.65 -1.45
N ASP A 81 -8.49 10.86 -1.73
CA ASP A 81 -7.90 9.92 -0.78
C ASP A 81 -7.21 10.68 0.36
N PRO A 82 -7.60 10.45 1.63
CA PRO A 82 -6.96 11.12 2.77
C PRO A 82 -5.44 10.91 2.82
N PHE A 83 -4.93 9.75 2.41
CA PHE A 83 -3.49 9.52 2.34
C PHE A 83 -2.81 10.39 1.30
N TYR A 84 -3.45 10.54 0.12
CA TYR A 84 -2.93 11.42 -0.93
C TYR A 84 -2.88 12.86 -0.44
N ILE A 85 -3.97 13.35 0.15
CA ILE A 85 -4.07 14.72 0.66
C ILE A 85 -3.00 14.96 1.72
N ALA A 86 -2.86 14.04 2.67
CA ALA A 86 -1.84 14.16 3.72
C ALA A 86 -0.43 14.16 3.14
N SER A 87 -0.16 13.36 2.13
CA SER A 87 1.16 13.30 1.49
C SER A 87 1.55 14.60 0.80
N ARG A 88 0.55 15.35 0.33
CA ARG A 88 0.76 16.65 -0.33
C ARG A 88 0.97 17.77 0.69
N GLU A 89 0.25 17.71 1.80
CA GLU A 89 0.30 18.76 2.83
C GLU A 89 1.51 18.62 3.76
N THR A 90 1.78 17.40 4.21
CA THR A 90 2.85 17.12 5.17
C THR A 90 3.54 15.81 4.81
N PRO A 91 4.44 15.83 3.81
CA PRO A 91 5.17 14.63 3.43
C PRO A 91 5.99 14.10 4.61
N ALA A 92 5.82 12.82 4.92
CA ALA A 92 6.55 12.16 6.00
C ALA A 92 6.77 10.69 5.65
N SER A 93 7.90 10.15 6.10
CA SER A 93 8.19 8.72 5.97
C SER A 93 7.63 7.96 7.18
N GLY A 94 7.29 6.71 6.98
CA GLY A 94 6.88 5.81 8.03
C GLY A 94 5.50 5.20 7.81
N LEU A 95 5.01 4.55 8.84
CA LEU A 95 3.70 3.93 8.84
C LEU A 95 2.64 4.95 9.24
N VAL A 96 1.56 5.00 8.46
CA VAL A 96 0.42 5.89 8.71
C VAL A 96 -0.84 5.05 8.62
N GLN A 97 -1.69 5.15 9.64
CA GLN A 97 -2.98 4.49 9.65
C GLN A 97 -4.06 5.43 9.11
N LEU A 98 -5.13 4.86 8.56
CA LEU A 98 -6.25 5.65 8.07
C LEU A 98 -6.79 6.60 9.15
N ALA A 99 -6.88 6.14 10.40
CA ALA A 99 -7.35 6.95 11.52
C ALA A 99 -6.51 8.23 11.73
N ASP A 100 -5.24 8.21 11.32
CA ASP A 100 -4.34 9.36 11.49
C ASP A 100 -4.63 10.48 10.48
N VAL A 101 -5.24 10.14 9.33
CA VAL A 101 -5.42 11.09 8.21
C VAL A 101 -6.88 11.27 7.82
N ALA A 102 -7.79 10.42 8.26
CA ALA A 102 -9.19 10.50 7.90
C ALA A 102 -9.85 11.75 8.48
N PRO A 103 -10.66 12.46 7.68
CA PRO A 103 -11.42 13.61 8.18
C PRO A 103 -12.54 13.18 9.13
N GLU A 104 -13.07 14.14 9.89
CA GLU A 104 -14.27 13.89 10.67
C GLU A 104 -15.42 13.46 9.76
N CYS A 105 -16.25 12.54 10.24
CA CYS A 105 -17.37 11.99 9.46
C CYS A 105 -16.90 11.35 8.14
N PHE A 106 -15.81 10.63 8.18
CA PHE A 106 -15.20 9.99 7.00
C PHE A 106 -16.23 9.21 6.18
N GLU A 107 -17.14 8.49 6.83
CA GLU A 107 -18.17 7.69 6.14
C GLU A 107 -19.14 8.54 5.31
N ARG A 108 -19.20 9.84 5.52
CA ARG A 108 -20.04 10.75 4.73
C ARG A 108 -19.33 11.35 3.54
N THR A 109 -18.03 11.11 3.40
CA THR A 109 -17.26 11.66 2.28
C THR A 109 -17.55 10.92 0.98
N ASP A 110 -17.37 11.60 -0.14
CA ASP A 110 -17.50 10.99 -1.47
C ASP A 110 -16.52 9.86 -1.64
N TYR A 111 -15.28 10.01 -1.15
CA TYR A 111 -14.28 8.97 -1.25
C TYR A 111 -14.73 7.68 -0.57
N TYR A 112 -15.29 7.79 0.64
CA TYR A 112 -15.81 6.62 1.34
C TYR A 112 -16.97 5.98 0.58
N GLN A 113 -17.94 6.76 0.16
CA GLN A 113 -19.14 6.25 -0.50
C GLN A 113 -18.88 5.67 -1.89
N ARG A 114 -17.94 6.27 -2.64
CA ARG A 114 -17.69 5.88 -4.03
C ARG A 114 -16.59 4.85 -4.17
N TYR A 115 -15.71 4.72 -3.20
CA TYR A 115 -14.55 3.85 -3.30
C TYR A 115 -14.32 2.99 -2.05
N PHE A 116 -14.06 3.62 -0.92
CA PHE A 116 -13.49 2.93 0.25
C PHE A 116 -14.41 1.82 0.77
N ARG A 117 -15.71 2.08 0.91
CA ARG A 117 -16.64 1.08 1.43
C ARG A 117 -16.87 -0.10 0.48
N LEU A 118 -16.51 0.07 -0.80
CA LEU A 118 -16.69 -0.96 -1.83
C LEU A 118 -15.44 -1.82 -2.02
N ASN A 119 -14.36 -1.41 -1.39
CA ASN A 119 -13.06 -2.05 -1.56
C ASN A 119 -12.80 -3.14 -0.52
#